data_93de705b2cc690161c56ffe02c902fe4
#
_entry.id   93de705b2cc690161c56ffe02c902fe4
#
_cell.length_a   1.000
_cell.length_b   1.000
_cell.length_c   1.000
_cell.angle_alpha   90.00
_cell.angle_beta   90.00
_cell.angle_gamma   90.00
#
_symmetry.space_group_name_H-M   'P 1'
#
loop_
_entity.id
_entity.type
_entity.pdbx_description
1 polymer ?
#
loop_
_entity_poly.entity_id
_entity_poly.type
_entity_poly.pdbx_seq_one_letter_code
_entity_poly.pdbx_strand_id
1 'polypeptide(L)'
;MAFENSPFRYGAQQPTGYAGTQVEVDQGLRAFMLGVYNNMVVGLGISGLVALGLNMASVAAYQGTRPILTPFGQTLYLSPLKWVLMLAPLAFIFVFSMRMDRMSASSARTMFFAFAAVMGASMSSLLLVFTGGSVVQVFFITAAAFGSLSLWGYTTKRSLSGMGSFLMMGLIGIILASLVNIFFASSALQFAISVLGVLIFAGLTAYDTQKLKEMYLYGGFDGEMAAKMSVNGALTLYLDFINMFQFLLSLIGDRR
;
A
#
# COMPACT_ATOMS: atom_id res chain seq x y z
N MET A 1 -24.28 -75.22 1.46
CA MET A 1 -23.79 -74.24 2.44
C MET A 1 -23.59 -72.94 1.77
N ALA A 2 -24.49 -72.01 2.00
CA ALA A 2 -24.49 -70.70 1.37
C ALA A 2 -23.70 -69.72 2.24
N PHE A 3 -22.71 -69.01 1.66
CA PHE A 3 -22.07 -67.89 2.29
C PHE A 3 -22.72 -66.58 1.80
N GLU A 4 -23.38 -65.96 2.73
CA GLU A 4 -24.14 -64.74 2.57
C GLU A 4 -23.21 -63.53 2.44
N ASN A 5 -23.38 -62.78 1.35
CA ASN A 5 -22.66 -61.55 1.04
C ASN A 5 -23.13 -60.40 1.94
N SER A 6 -22.24 -59.89 2.78
CA SER A 6 -22.46 -58.62 3.49
C SER A 6 -22.00 -57.45 2.64
N PRO A 7 -22.88 -56.51 2.28
CA PRO A 7 -22.48 -55.29 1.59
C PRO A 7 -22.10 -54.22 2.62
N PHE A 8 -20.85 -54.16 3.03
CA PHE A 8 -20.33 -52.94 3.66
C PHE A 8 -20.22 -51.85 2.60
N ARG A 9 -21.28 -51.08 2.42
CA ARG A 9 -21.22 -49.79 1.77
C ARG A 9 -20.49 -48.84 2.69
N TYR A 10 -19.22 -48.62 2.46
CA TYR A 10 -18.53 -47.37 2.87
C TYR A 10 -19.19 -46.25 2.11
N GLY A 11 -20.14 -45.59 2.74
CA GLY A 11 -20.60 -44.28 2.30
C GLY A 11 -19.42 -43.32 2.36
N ALA A 12 -18.81 -43.06 1.20
CA ALA A 12 -17.96 -41.92 1.06
C ALA A 12 -18.81 -40.68 1.36
N GLN A 13 -18.73 -40.18 2.58
CA GLN A 13 -19.15 -38.82 2.88
C GLN A 13 -18.27 -37.91 2.02
N GLN A 14 -18.80 -37.50 0.88
CA GLN A 14 -18.27 -36.34 0.19
C GLN A 14 -18.32 -35.19 1.21
N PRO A 15 -17.15 -34.48 1.42
CA PRO A 15 -17.20 -33.26 2.17
C PRO A 15 -18.17 -32.35 1.43
N THR A 16 -19.29 -32.00 2.04
CA THR A 16 -20.14 -30.90 1.62
C THR A 16 -19.39 -29.60 1.86
N GLY A 17 -18.36 -29.40 1.04
CA GLY A 17 -17.77 -28.10 0.86
C GLY A 17 -18.82 -27.22 0.21
N TYR A 18 -19.07 -26.07 0.78
CA TYR A 18 -19.88 -25.00 0.24
C TYR A 18 -19.43 -24.70 -1.20
N ALA A 19 -19.99 -25.39 -2.17
CA ALA A 19 -19.95 -25.01 -3.55
C ALA A 19 -20.97 -23.88 -3.73
N GLY A 20 -20.60 -22.68 -3.28
CA GLY A 20 -21.22 -21.47 -3.79
C GLY A 20 -21.13 -21.55 -5.31
N THR A 21 -22.19 -21.21 -6.01
CA THR A 21 -22.15 -21.18 -7.47
C THR A 21 -20.98 -20.30 -7.91
N GLN A 22 -20.33 -20.57 -9.04
CA GLN A 22 -19.21 -19.73 -9.53
C GLN A 22 -19.60 -18.25 -9.52
N VAL A 23 -20.88 -17.96 -9.79
CA VAL A 23 -21.44 -16.60 -9.77
C VAL A 23 -21.37 -15.96 -8.37
N GLU A 24 -21.64 -16.70 -7.30
CA GLU A 24 -21.55 -16.19 -5.92
C GLU A 24 -20.11 -15.93 -5.50
N VAL A 25 -19.18 -16.80 -5.89
CA VAL A 25 -17.74 -16.63 -5.66
C VAL A 25 -17.21 -15.40 -6.41
N ASP A 26 -17.61 -15.22 -7.67
CA ASP A 26 -17.21 -14.06 -8.46
C ASP A 26 -17.78 -12.74 -7.91
N GLN A 27 -19.02 -12.73 -7.43
CA GLN A 27 -19.64 -11.57 -6.79
C GLN A 27 -18.96 -11.23 -5.46
N GLY A 28 -18.66 -12.24 -4.65
CA GLY A 28 -17.95 -12.08 -3.38
C GLY A 28 -16.54 -11.55 -3.58
N LEU A 29 -15.78 -12.10 -4.53
CA LEU A 29 -14.45 -11.61 -4.89
C LEU A 29 -14.48 -10.16 -5.35
N ARG A 30 -15.44 -9.80 -6.21
CA ARG A 30 -15.63 -8.44 -6.66
C ARG A 30 -15.92 -7.50 -5.50
N ALA A 31 -16.81 -7.86 -4.60
CA ALA A 31 -17.14 -7.06 -3.42
C ALA A 31 -15.91 -6.87 -2.50
N PHE A 32 -15.13 -7.95 -2.29
CA PHE A 32 -13.90 -7.90 -1.52
C PHE A 32 -12.88 -6.94 -2.15
N MET A 33 -12.57 -7.08 -3.44
CA MET A 33 -11.61 -6.21 -4.13
C MET A 33 -12.06 -4.75 -4.20
N LEU A 34 -13.37 -4.50 -4.41
CA LEU A 34 -13.93 -3.16 -4.30
C LEU A 34 -13.75 -2.58 -2.89
N GLY A 35 -13.89 -3.40 -1.85
CA GLY A 35 -13.59 -3.02 -0.46
C GLY A 35 -12.13 -2.61 -0.27
N VAL A 36 -11.19 -3.38 -0.85
CA VAL A 36 -9.76 -3.07 -0.84
C VAL A 36 -9.48 -1.72 -1.48
N TYR A 37 -9.90 -1.52 -2.73
CA TYR A 37 -9.65 -0.27 -3.46
C TYR A 37 -10.35 0.94 -2.84
N ASN A 38 -11.59 0.78 -2.35
CA ASN A 38 -12.31 1.87 -1.70
C ASN A 38 -11.60 2.35 -0.44
N ASN A 39 -11.19 1.43 0.44
CA ASN A 39 -10.41 1.79 1.63
C ASN A 39 -9.09 2.48 1.24
N MET A 40 -8.37 1.95 0.24
CA MET A 40 -7.13 2.52 -0.26
C MET A 40 -7.32 3.95 -0.79
N VAL A 41 -8.33 4.19 -1.64
CA VAL A 41 -8.62 5.52 -2.21
C VAL A 41 -8.97 6.52 -1.12
N VAL A 42 -9.79 6.13 -0.14
CA VAL A 42 -10.09 6.97 1.03
C VAL A 42 -8.81 7.27 1.82
N GLY A 43 -7.96 6.27 2.04
CA GLY A 43 -6.66 6.46 2.69
C GLY A 43 -5.75 7.45 1.95
N LEU A 44 -5.64 7.33 0.62
CA LEU A 44 -4.88 8.27 -0.21
C LEU A 44 -5.46 9.69 -0.13
N GLY A 45 -6.80 9.82 -0.15
CA GLY A 45 -7.48 11.10 0.03
C GLY A 45 -7.17 11.75 1.38
N ILE A 46 -7.23 10.97 2.47
CA ILE A 46 -6.86 11.44 3.81
C ILE A 46 -5.40 11.92 3.83
N SER A 47 -4.48 11.13 3.28
CA SER A 47 -3.05 11.50 3.24
C SER A 47 -2.82 12.80 2.45
N GLY A 48 -3.46 12.94 1.30
CA GLY A 48 -3.35 14.15 0.48
C GLY A 48 -3.90 15.39 1.19
N LEU A 49 -5.08 15.27 1.83
CA LEU A 49 -5.71 16.37 2.59
C LEU A 49 -4.86 16.78 3.80
N VAL A 50 -4.35 15.83 4.55
CA VAL A 50 -3.48 16.11 5.71
C VAL A 50 -2.15 16.74 5.26
N ALA A 51 -1.53 16.21 4.20
CA ALA A 51 -0.29 16.78 3.67
C ALA A 51 -0.49 18.22 3.21
N LEU A 52 -1.57 18.48 2.45
CA LEU A 52 -1.90 19.82 1.97
C LEU A 52 -2.25 20.76 3.13
N GLY A 53 -3.08 20.33 4.08
CA GLY A 53 -3.47 21.14 5.24
C GLY A 53 -2.27 21.54 6.11
N LEU A 54 -1.36 20.60 6.39
CA LEU A 54 -0.13 20.89 7.11
C LEU A 54 0.80 21.81 6.34
N ASN A 55 0.92 21.63 5.02
CA ASN A 55 1.71 22.54 4.18
C ASN A 55 1.15 23.96 4.22
N MET A 56 -0.17 24.13 4.05
CA MET A 56 -0.83 25.43 4.10
C MET A 56 -0.67 26.12 5.48
N ALA A 57 -0.72 25.37 6.57
CA ALA A 57 -0.50 25.91 7.90
C ALA A 57 0.98 26.25 8.19
N SER A 58 1.90 25.57 7.52
CA SER A 58 3.35 25.67 7.75
C SER A 58 4.05 26.71 6.90
N VAL A 59 3.47 27.12 5.76
CA VAL A 59 4.07 28.05 4.80
C VAL A 59 3.26 29.33 4.76
N ALA A 60 3.89 30.47 5.13
CA ALA A 60 3.26 31.79 5.06
C ALA A 60 3.29 32.36 3.64
N ALA A 61 4.40 32.19 2.94
CA ALA A 61 4.62 32.71 1.58
C ALA A 61 5.76 31.95 0.90
N TYR A 62 5.96 32.20 -0.39
CA TYR A 62 7.14 31.78 -1.13
C TYR A 62 7.90 33.00 -1.63
N GLN A 63 9.20 33.02 -1.40
CA GLN A 63 10.13 34.01 -1.97
C GLN A 63 10.97 33.32 -3.06
N GLY A 64 10.50 33.41 -4.30
CA GLY A 64 11.01 32.58 -5.40
C GLY A 64 10.71 31.09 -5.12
N THR A 65 11.77 30.29 -5.05
CA THR A 65 11.67 28.85 -4.75
C THR A 65 11.70 28.52 -3.25
N ARG A 66 12.03 29.50 -2.38
CA ARG A 66 12.20 29.27 -0.94
C ARG A 66 10.90 29.48 -0.18
N PRO A 67 10.43 28.48 0.62
CA PRO A 67 9.28 28.65 1.48
C PRO A 67 9.63 29.52 2.69
N ILE A 68 8.83 30.53 2.98
CA ILE A 68 8.86 31.27 4.25
C ILE A 68 7.94 30.53 5.21
N LEU A 69 8.55 29.91 6.23
CA LEU A 69 7.82 29.10 7.20
C LEU A 69 7.16 29.96 8.26
N THR A 70 5.94 29.60 8.64
CA THR A 70 5.29 30.10 9.84
C THR A 70 6.03 29.61 11.10
N PRO A 71 5.79 30.16 12.31
CA PRO A 71 6.33 29.61 13.55
C PRO A 71 5.99 28.13 13.75
N PHE A 72 4.78 27.73 13.34
CA PHE A 72 4.36 26.33 13.34
C PHE A 72 5.21 25.49 12.37
N GLY A 73 5.43 25.95 11.13
CA GLY A 73 6.26 25.27 10.14
C GLY A 73 7.71 25.15 10.57
N GLN A 74 8.27 26.19 11.23
CA GLN A 74 9.62 26.12 11.79
C GLN A 74 9.72 25.04 12.87
N THR A 75 8.73 24.96 13.77
CA THR A 75 8.68 23.92 14.79
C THR A 75 8.57 22.54 14.15
N LEU A 76 7.73 22.38 13.13
CA LEU A 76 7.46 21.09 12.50
C LEU A 76 8.66 20.55 11.69
N TYR A 77 9.32 21.42 10.89
CA TYR A 77 10.34 20.97 9.90
C TYR A 77 11.77 21.28 10.30
N LEU A 78 12.02 22.24 11.20
CA LEU A 78 13.39 22.63 11.58
C LEU A 78 13.78 22.12 12.97
N SER A 79 12.82 21.77 13.83
CA SER A 79 13.11 21.21 15.15
C SER A 79 13.35 19.69 15.08
N PRO A 80 13.76 19.05 16.19
CA PRO A 80 13.86 17.59 16.28
C PRO A 80 12.53 16.85 15.96
N LEU A 81 11.39 17.54 16.00
CA LEU A 81 10.07 17.00 15.66
C LEU A 81 10.00 16.46 14.21
N LYS A 82 10.83 16.98 13.29
CA LYS A 82 10.94 16.44 11.92
C LYS A 82 11.27 14.94 11.89
N TRP A 83 12.10 14.47 12.84
CA TRP A 83 12.46 13.06 12.90
C TRP A 83 11.30 12.20 13.39
N VAL A 84 10.51 12.74 14.35
CA VAL A 84 9.29 12.09 14.79
C VAL A 84 8.31 11.98 13.61
N LEU A 85 8.11 13.08 12.88
CA LEU A 85 7.23 13.12 11.72
C LEU A 85 7.65 12.12 10.63
N MET A 86 8.95 12.00 10.38
CA MET A 86 9.51 11.09 9.38
C MET A 86 9.40 9.61 9.79
N LEU A 87 9.59 9.31 11.06
CA LEU A 87 9.63 7.94 11.57
C LEU A 87 8.27 7.44 12.08
N ALA A 88 7.32 8.36 12.32
CA ALA A 88 5.99 8.01 12.83
C ALA A 88 5.25 6.96 11.97
N PRO A 89 5.26 7.01 10.62
CA PRO A 89 4.62 5.97 9.81
C PRO A 89 5.23 4.58 10.05
N LEU A 90 6.54 4.47 10.21
CA LEU A 90 7.21 3.20 10.50
C LEU A 90 6.79 2.64 11.87
N ALA A 91 6.82 3.49 12.90
CA ALA A 91 6.37 3.08 14.23
C ALA A 91 4.90 2.65 14.21
N PHE A 92 4.06 3.39 13.47
CA PHE A 92 2.64 3.12 13.38
C PHE A 92 2.34 1.77 12.69
N ILE A 93 3.04 1.45 11.60
CA ILE A 93 2.84 0.18 10.88
C ILE A 93 3.23 -1.03 11.74
N PHE A 94 4.27 -0.92 12.57
CA PHE A 94 4.61 -1.95 13.53
C PHE A 94 3.48 -2.19 14.55
N VAL A 95 2.93 -1.12 15.13
CA VAL A 95 1.80 -1.22 16.08
C VAL A 95 0.56 -1.79 15.40
N PHE A 96 0.27 -1.36 14.17
CA PHE A 96 -0.84 -1.88 13.38
C PHE A 96 -0.69 -3.39 13.13
N SER A 97 0.48 -3.83 12.65
CA SER A 97 0.74 -5.25 12.37
C SER A 97 0.61 -6.12 13.62
N MET A 98 1.13 -5.67 14.76
CA MET A 98 1.05 -6.41 16.03
C MET A 98 -0.38 -6.56 16.59
N ARG A 99 -1.27 -5.61 16.27
CA ARG A 99 -2.64 -5.58 16.79
C ARG A 99 -3.67 -6.11 15.82
N MET A 100 -3.33 -6.27 14.54
CA MET A 100 -4.25 -6.61 13.46
C MET A 100 -5.10 -7.85 13.78
N ASP A 101 -4.49 -8.91 14.34
CA ASP A 101 -5.18 -10.17 14.63
C ASP A 101 -6.28 -10.03 15.68
N ARG A 102 -6.12 -9.09 16.62
CA ARG A 102 -7.02 -8.89 17.77
C ARG A 102 -8.08 -7.81 17.53
N MET A 103 -8.07 -7.15 16.38
CA MET A 103 -8.97 -6.04 16.07
C MET A 103 -10.20 -6.52 15.29
N SER A 104 -11.35 -5.86 15.51
CA SER A 104 -12.50 -5.97 14.60
C SER A 104 -12.21 -5.25 13.26
N ALA A 105 -12.97 -5.59 12.22
CA ALA A 105 -12.84 -4.96 10.91
C ALA A 105 -13.02 -3.43 10.95
N SER A 106 -13.95 -2.93 11.78
CA SER A 106 -14.15 -1.48 11.95
C SER A 106 -12.96 -0.80 12.64
N SER A 107 -12.39 -1.42 13.68
CA SER A 107 -11.20 -0.92 14.37
C SER A 107 -9.96 -0.93 13.45
N ALA A 108 -9.79 -1.98 12.66
CA ALA A 108 -8.71 -2.06 11.67
C ALA A 108 -8.83 -0.94 10.62
N ARG A 109 -10.05 -0.67 10.14
CA ARG A 109 -10.30 0.44 9.19
C ARG A 109 -9.98 1.81 9.80
N THR A 110 -10.45 2.08 11.01
CA THR A 110 -10.14 3.33 11.72
C THR A 110 -8.64 3.50 11.92
N MET A 111 -7.95 2.44 12.30
CA MET A 111 -6.51 2.47 12.48
C MET A 111 -5.77 2.66 11.15
N PHE A 112 -6.24 2.06 10.06
CA PHE A 112 -5.69 2.31 8.72
C PHE A 112 -5.83 3.79 8.32
N PHE A 113 -7.00 4.41 8.56
CA PHE A 113 -7.20 5.83 8.25
C PHE A 113 -6.35 6.75 9.14
N ALA A 114 -6.15 6.39 10.41
CA ALA A 114 -5.21 7.09 11.28
C ALA A 114 -3.77 6.96 10.77
N PHE A 115 -3.37 5.77 10.30
CA PHE A 115 -2.08 5.57 9.63
C PHE A 115 -1.95 6.44 8.38
N ALA A 116 -2.98 6.51 7.54
CA ALA A 116 -2.98 7.34 6.34
C ALA A 116 -2.82 8.84 6.68
N ALA A 117 -3.43 9.31 7.78
CA ALA A 117 -3.24 10.68 8.26
C ALA A 117 -1.79 10.93 8.72
N VAL A 118 -1.20 10.00 9.47
CA VAL A 118 0.22 10.08 9.89
C VAL A 118 1.16 10.06 8.68
N MET A 119 0.88 9.20 7.68
CA MET A 119 1.63 9.18 6.43
C MET A 119 1.52 10.51 5.67
N GLY A 120 0.31 11.06 5.57
CA GLY A 120 0.08 12.38 4.97
C GLY A 120 0.86 13.49 5.68
N ALA A 121 0.90 13.45 7.02
CA ALA A 121 1.69 14.40 7.80
C ALA A 121 3.19 14.27 7.49
N SER A 122 3.72 13.05 7.43
CA SER A 122 5.11 12.80 7.04
C SER A 122 5.41 13.31 5.61
N MET A 123 4.48 13.09 4.68
CA MET A 123 4.63 13.49 3.29
C MET A 123 4.46 15.01 3.05
N SER A 124 3.96 15.77 4.01
CA SER A 124 3.78 17.22 3.90
C SER A 124 5.09 17.96 3.56
N SER A 125 6.24 17.40 3.98
CA SER A 125 7.57 17.91 3.64
C SER A 125 7.89 17.84 2.14
N LEU A 126 7.28 16.93 1.39
CA LEU A 126 7.46 16.83 -0.07
C LEU A 126 6.94 18.10 -0.79
N LEU A 127 5.87 18.70 -0.27
CA LEU A 127 5.31 19.94 -0.79
C LEU A 127 6.20 21.16 -0.56
N LEU A 128 7.22 21.07 0.31
CA LEU A 128 8.25 22.09 0.46
C LEU A 128 9.36 21.95 -0.61
N VAL A 129 9.63 20.72 -1.03
CA VAL A 129 10.73 20.40 -1.95
C VAL A 129 10.27 20.43 -3.41
N PHE A 130 9.08 19.96 -3.68
CA PHE A 130 8.53 19.84 -5.04
C PHE A 130 7.43 20.88 -5.29
N THR A 131 7.26 21.28 -6.55
CA THR A 131 6.17 22.18 -6.92
C THR A 131 4.82 21.48 -6.80
N GLY A 132 3.79 22.21 -6.39
CA GLY A 132 2.43 21.61 -6.23
C GLY A 132 1.91 21.03 -7.55
N GLY A 133 2.16 21.70 -8.69
CA GLY A 133 1.77 21.19 -10.01
C GLY A 133 2.43 19.85 -10.33
N SER A 134 3.73 19.72 -10.05
CA SER A 134 4.45 18.47 -10.28
C SER A 134 3.97 17.34 -9.38
N VAL A 135 3.69 17.63 -8.10
CA VAL A 135 3.12 16.64 -7.17
C VAL A 135 1.79 16.09 -7.69
N VAL A 136 0.89 16.96 -8.17
CA VAL A 136 -0.40 16.55 -8.75
C VAL A 136 -0.20 15.74 -10.03
N GLN A 137 0.67 16.20 -10.93
CA GLN A 137 0.96 15.49 -12.19
C GLN A 137 1.50 14.09 -11.92
N VAL A 138 2.50 13.96 -11.04
CA VAL A 138 3.10 12.66 -10.70
C VAL A 138 2.10 11.75 -9.98
N PHE A 139 1.22 12.32 -9.15
CA PHE A 139 0.14 11.56 -8.52
C PHE A 139 -0.77 10.89 -9.58
N PHE A 140 -1.20 11.62 -10.60
CA PHE A 140 -2.03 11.04 -11.66
C PHE A 140 -1.28 10.05 -12.54
N ILE A 141 0.00 10.27 -12.82
CA ILE A 141 0.87 9.29 -13.52
C ILE A 141 0.95 8.00 -12.70
N THR A 142 1.19 8.13 -11.38
CA THR A 142 1.24 6.99 -10.47
C THR A 142 -0.10 6.25 -10.44
N ALA A 143 -1.21 6.98 -10.38
CA ALA A 143 -2.55 6.40 -10.35
C ALA A 143 -2.87 5.61 -11.63
N ALA A 144 -2.48 6.12 -12.80
CA ALA A 144 -2.65 5.44 -14.07
C ALA A 144 -1.78 4.18 -14.16
N ALA A 145 -0.49 4.26 -13.77
CA ALA A 145 0.42 3.14 -13.75
C ALA A 145 -0.05 2.05 -12.77
N PHE A 146 -0.37 2.45 -11.53
CA PHE A 146 -0.89 1.56 -10.49
C PHE A 146 -2.17 0.86 -10.92
N GLY A 147 -3.15 1.60 -11.44
CA GLY A 147 -4.42 1.04 -11.91
C GLY A 147 -4.23 0.01 -13.01
N SER A 148 -3.36 0.29 -13.98
CA SER A 148 -3.02 -0.63 -15.09
C SER A 148 -2.35 -1.90 -14.59
N LEU A 149 -1.37 -1.78 -13.68
CA LEU A 149 -0.63 -2.90 -13.12
C LEU A 149 -1.51 -3.76 -12.20
N SER A 150 -2.34 -3.12 -11.39
CA SER A 150 -3.29 -3.80 -10.51
C SER A 150 -4.34 -4.56 -11.34
N LEU A 151 -4.87 -3.95 -12.41
CA LEU A 151 -5.78 -4.63 -13.33
C LEU A 151 -5.12 -5.83 -14.00
N TRP A 152 -3.86 -5.69 -14.42
CA TRP A 152 -3.10 -6.81 -14.98
C TRP A 152 -2.89 -7.92 -13.94
N GLY A 153 -2.49 -7.60 -12.70
CA GLY A 153 -2.35 -8.56 -11.60
C GLY A 153 -3.66 -9.30 -11.28
N TYR A 154 -4.79 -8.59 -11.34
CA TYR A 154 -6.12 -9.17 -11.12
C TYR A 154 -6.55 -10.14 -12.24
N THR A 155 -6.24 -9.81 -13.50
CA THR A 155 -6.73 -10.56 -14.68
C THR A 155 -5.78 -11.64 -15.16
N THR A 156 -4.49 -11.54 -14.85
CA THR A 156 -3.50 -12.51 -15.33
C THR A 156 -3.79 -13.93 -14.81
N LYS A 157 -3.59 -14.92 -15.70
CA LYS A 157 -3.70 -16.34 -15.36
C LYS A 157 -2.34 -16.96 -14.99
N ARG A 158 -1.24 -16.22 -15.20
CA ARG A 158 0.10 -16.67 -14.82
C ARG A 158 0.32 -16.40 -13.34
N SER A 159 0.84 -17.40 -12.60
CA SER A 159 1.23 -17.19 -11.21
C SER A 159 2.42 -16.22 -11.13
N LEU A 160 2.28 -15.19 -10.33
CA LEU A 160 3.34 -14.21 -10.05
C LEU A 160 4.15 -14.57 -8.79
N SER A 161 3.89 -15.73 -8.17
CA SER A 161 4.52 -16.15 -6.90
C SER A 161 6.04 -16.17 -6.97
N GLY A 162 6.62 -16.63 -8.08
CA GLY A 162 8.08 -16.62 -8.28
C GLY A 162 8.67 -15.21 -8.36
N MET A 163 7.90 -14.26 -8.89
CA MET A 163 8.30 -12.85 -8.97
C MET A 163 8.28 -12.20 -7.58
N GLY A 164 7.36 -12.60 -6.69
CA GLY A 164 7.25 -12.03 -5.35
C GLY A 164 8.55 -12.12 -4.54
N SER A 165 9.20 -13.29 -4.53
CA SER A 165 10.49 -13.46 -3.83
C SER A 165 11.59 -12.58 -4.42
N PHE A 166 11.66 -12.46 -5.74
CA PHE A 166 12.63 -11.58 -6.41
C PHE A 166 12.39 -10.11 -6.07
N LEU A 167 11.13 -9.66 -6.09
CA LEU A 167 10.76 -8.28 -5.74
C LEU A 167 11.05 -7.95 -4.28
N MET A 168 10.81 -8.91 -3.37
CA MET A 168 11.16 -8.74 -1.94
C MET A 168 12.67 -8.61 -1.74
N MET A 169 13.49 -9.38 -2.45
CA MET A 169 14.95 -9.21 -2.43
C MET A 169 15.36 -7.84 -2.98
N GLY A 170 14.75 -7.42 -4.08
CA GLY A 170 14.95 -6.09 -4.65
C GLY A 170 14.56 -4.97 -3.68
N LEU A 171 13.44 -5.10 -2.98
CA LEU A 171 13.00 -4.15 -1.95
C LEU A 171 14.04 -4.01 -0.83
N ILE A 172 14.55 -5.12 -0.31
CA ILE A 172 15.62 -5.09 0.70
C ILE A 172 16.86 -4.41 0.12
N GLY A 173 17.22 -4.72 -1.14
CA GLY A 173 18.34 -4.11 -1.84
C GLY A 173 18.24 -2.58 -1.95
N ILE A 174 17.08 -2.04 -2.34
CA ILE A 174 16.90 -0.58 -2.42
C ILE A 174 16.86 0.09 -1.04
N ILE A 175 16.35 -0.59 0.00
CA ILE A 175 16.41 -0.08 1.37
C ILE A 175 17.87 0.06 1.82
N LEU A 176 18.68 -0.97 1.63
CA LEU A 176 20.10 -0.94 1.96
C LEU A 176 20.86 0.10 1.14
N ALA A 177 20.60 0.18 -0.17
CA ALA A 177 21.20 1.19 -1.04
C ALA A 177 20.82 2.61 -0.60
N SER A 178 19.57 2.82 -0.16
CA SER A 178 19.09 4.12 0.36
C SER A 178 19.83 4.50 1.66
N LEU A 179 20.01 3.54 2.57
CA LEU A 179 20.77 3.76 3.81
C LEU A 179 22.23 4.12 3.50
N VAL A 180 22.87 3.42 2.57
CA VAL A 180 24.23 3.73 2.11
C VAL A 180 24.27 5.12 1.49
N ASN A 181 23.27 5.49 0.69
CA ASN A 181 23.24 6.80 0.03
C ASN A 181 23.09 7.99 0.99
N ILE A 182 22.59 7.79 2.21
CA ILE A 182 22.56 8.82 3.25
C ILE A 182 24.00 9.29 3.59
N PHE A 183 24.97 8.38 3.56
CA PHE A 183 26.37 8.70 3.87
C PHE A 183 27.14 9.23 2.66
N PHE A 184 26.86 8.72 1.46
CA PHE A 184 27.59 9.09 0.24
C PHE A 184 26.97 10.27 -0.51
N ALA A 185 25.69 10.59 -0.29
CA ALA A 185 24.93 11.66 -0.93
C ALA A 185 25.10 11.70 -2.47
N SER A 186 25.21 10.51 -3.11
CA SER A 186 25.44 10.39 -4.55
C SER A 186 24.15 10.58 -5.33
N SER A 187 24.12 11.56 -6.24
CA SER A 187 22.98 11.80 -7.13
C SER A 187 22.76 10.67 -8.12
N ALA A 188 23.83 10.04 -8.62
CA ALA A 188 23.74 8.89 -9.51
C ALA A 188 23.15 7.68 -8.80
N LEU A 189 23.55 7.42 -7.55
CA LEU A 189 22.96 6.35 -6.74
C LEU A 189 21.49 6.63 -6.42
N GLN A 190 21.14 7.89 -6.09
CA GLN A 190 19.76 8.29 -5.86
C GLN A 190 18.88 8.07 -7.11
N PHE A 191 19.39 8.41 -8.29
CA PHE A 191 18.69 8.15 -9.55
C PHE A 191 18.45 6.64 -9.77
N ALA A 192 19.50 5.82 -9.60
CA ALA A 192 19.40 4.37 -9.73
C ALA A 192 18.39 3.75 -8.75
N ILE A 193 18.43 4.18 -7.47
CA ILE A 193 17.46 3.78 -6.44
C ILE A 193 16.04 4.15 -6.86
N SER A 194 15.83 5.34 -7.41
CA SER A 194 14.50 5.81 -7.82
C SER A 194 13.97 4.99 -9.00
N VAL A 195 14.79 4.71 -10.01
CA VAL A 195 14.39 3.87 -11.17
C VAL A 195 14.05 2.45 -10.72
N LEU A 196 14.94 1.82 -9.95
CA LEU A 196 14.71 0.46 -9.44
C LEU A 196 13.51 0.42 -8.49
N GLY A 197 13.32 1.44 -7.66
CA GLY A 197 12.18 1.56 -6.77
C GLY A 197 10.84 1.58 -7.54
N VAL A 198 10.75 2.38 -8.59
CA VAL A 198 9.54 2.38 -9.45
C VAL A 198 9.28 1.00 -10.03
N LEU A 199 10.30 0.32 -10.58
CA LEU A 199 10.13 -1.01 -11.17
C LEU A 199 9.73 -2.06 -10.14
N ILE A 200 10.32 -2.04 -8.95
CA ILE A 200 10.01 -2.99 -7.87
C ILE A 200 8.58 -2.78 -7.38
N PHE A 201 8.17 -1.54 -7.10
CA PHE A 201 6.80 -1.29 -6.62
C PHE A 201 5.75 -1.45 -7.71
N ALA A 202 6.09 -1.25 -8.98
CA ALA A 202 5.26 -1.64 -10.11
C ALA A 202 5.00 -3.15 -10.15
N GLY A 203 6.05 -3.95 -9.97
CA GLY A 203 5.94 -5.40 -9.87
C GLY A 203 5.17 -5.85 -8.62
N LEU A 204 5.43 -5.25 -7.45
CA LEU A 204 4.71 -5.53 -6.20
C LEU A 204 3.22 -5.21 -6.32
N THR A 205 2.84 -4.10 -6.95
CA THR A 205 1.43 -3.78 -7.20
C THR A 205 0.69 -4.91 -7.90
N ALA A 206 1.27 -5.47 -8.97
CA ALA A 206 0.66 -6.57 -9.69
C ALA A 206 0.64 -7.87 -8.88
N TYR A 207 1.76 -8.20 -8.23
CA TYR A 207 1.90 -9.37 -7.39
C TYR A 207 0.95 -9.35 -6.18
N ASP A 208 0.89 -8.25 -5.45
CA ASP A 208 0.03 -8.12 -4.27
C ASP A 208 -1.45 -8.10 -4.64
N THR A 209 -1.81 -7.51 -5.78
CA THR A 209 -3.18 -7.62 -6.31
C THR A 209 -3.56 -9.07 -6.60
N GLN A 210 -2.69 -9.85 -7.27
CA GLN A 210 -2.93 -11.27 -7.51
C GLN A 210 -3.02 -12.05 -6.19
N LYS A 211 -2.11 -11.81 -5.27
CA LYS A 211 -2.08 -12.46 -3.96
C LYS A 211 -3.36 -12.20 -3.15
N LEU A 212 -3.90 -10.97 -3.19
CA LEU A 212 -5.17 -10.64 -2.51
C LEU A 212 -6.34 -11.39 -3.14
N LYS A 213 -6.40 -11.50 -4.47
CA LYS A 213 -7.38 -12.32 -5.18
C LYS A 213 -7.29 -13.79 -4.76
N GLU A 214 -6.11 -14.36 -4.79
CA GLU A 214 -5.87 -15.77 -4.41
C GLU A 214 -6.21 -16.00 -2.92
N MET A 215 -5.84 -15.08 -2.05
CA MET A 215 -6.16 -15.13 -0.62
C MET A 215 -7.68 -15.21 -0.40
N TYR A 216 -8.47 -14.43 -1.12
CA TYR A 216 -9.93 -14.49 -1.04
C TYR A 216 -10.46 -15.82 -1.54
N LEU A 217 -10.00 -16.30 -2.71
CA LEU A 217 -10.49 -17.51 -3.35
C LEU A 217 -10.21 -18.78 -2.54
N TYR A 218 -9.06 -18.85 -1.87
CA TYR A 218 -8.62 -20.03 -1.13
C TYR A 218 -8.76 -19.91 0.39
N GLY A 219 -9.03 -18.71 0.90
CA GLY A 219 -9.03 -18.44 2.34
C GLY A 219 -10.34 -18.80 3.07
N GLY A 220 -11.45 -18.98 2.35
CA GLY A 220 -12.74 -19.34 2.94
C GLY A 220 -13.26 -18.34 3.98
N PHE A 221 -12.99 -17.03 3.79
CA PHE A 221 -13.31 -15.99 4.77
C PHE A 221 -14.81 -15.75 4.88
N ASP A 222 -15.31 -15.66 6.11
CA ASP A 222 -16.63 -15.13 6.42
C ASP A 222 -16.70 -13.60 6.31
N GLY A 223 -17.90 -13.03 6.49
CA GLY A 223 -18.17 -11.61 6.24
C GLY A 223 -17.25 -10.66 7.04
N GLU A 224 -17.01 -10.91 8.33
CA GLU A 224 -16.15 -10.05 9.16
C GLU A 224 -14.68 -10.25 8.83
N MET A 225 -14.24 -11.48 8.63
CA MET A 225 -12.87 -11.79 8.27
C MET A 225 -12.54 -11.22 6.89
N ALA A 226 -13.44 -11.36 5.90
CA ALA A 226 -13.26 -10.76 4.58
C ALA A 226 -13.15 -9.22 4.65
N ALA A 227 -13.98 -8.57 5.48
CA ALA A 227 -13.91 -7.13 5.70
C ALA A 227 -12.57 -6.70 6.33
N LYS A 228 -12.08 -7.45 7.32
CA LYS A 228 -10.79 -7.21 7.96
C LYS A 228 -9.63 -7.41 6.98
N MET A 229 -9.67 -8.49 6.19
CA MET A 229 -8.66 -8.79 5.18
C MET A 229 -8.67 -7.76 4.04
N SER A 230 -9.83 -7.17 3.71
CA SER A 230 -9.89 -6.08 2.73
C SER A 230 -9.18 -4.82 3.22
N VAL A 231 -9.22 -4.51 4.53
CA VAL A 231 -8.47 -3.39 5.11
C VAL A 231 -6.96 -3.66 5.08
N ASN A 232 -6.54 -4.89 5.40
CA ASN A 232 -5.14 -5.28 5.31
C ASN A 232 -4.62 -5.22 3.86
N GLY A 233 -5.42 -5.69 2.91
CA GLY A 233 -5.12 -5.56 1.49
C GLY A 233 -5.04 -4.10 1.02
N ALA A 234 -5.94 -3.25 1.53
CA ALA A 234 -5.89 -1.82 1.27
C ALA A 234 -4.60 -1.18 1.79
N LEU A 235 -4.13 -1.56 2.97
CA LEU A 235 -2.85 -1.09 3.51
C LEU A 235 -1.68 -1.51 2.61
N THR A 236 -1.64 -2.76 2.17
CA THR A 236 -0.58 -3.27 1.28
C THR A 236 -0.53 -2.47 -0.02
N LEU A 237 -1.66 -2.37 -0.74
CA LEU A 237 -1.73 -1.64 -2.00
C LEU A 237 -1.53 -0.12 -1.82
N TYR A 238 -1.95 0.43 -0.69
CA TYR A 238 -1.67 1.82 -0.32
C TYR A 238 -0.17 2.08 -0.19
N LEU A 239 0.57 1.17 0.47
CA LEU A 239 2.02 1.29 0.61
C LEU A 239 2.73 1.16 -0.74
N ASP A 240 2.30 0.25 -1.61
CA ASP A 240 2.84 0.14 -2.97
C ASP A 240 2.65 1.43 -3.75
N PHE A 241 1.44 2.01 -3.69
CA PHE A 241 1.14 3.27 -4.34
C PHE A 241 2.00 4.41 -3.82
N ILE A 242 2.07 4.60 -2.51
CA ILE A 242 2.81 5.70 -1.88
C ILE A 242 4.31 5.60 -2.19
N ASN A 243 4.88 4.39 -2.12
CA ASN A 243 6.29 4.21 -2.44
C ASN A 243 6.57 4.45 -3.93
N MET A 244 5.74 3.92 -4.83
CA MET A 244 5.86 4.17 -6.27
C MET A 244 5.75 5.67 -6.57
N PHE A 245 4.78 6.37 -5.95
CA PHE A 245 4.63 7.81 -6.07
C PHE A 245 5.87 8.57 -5.61
N GLN A 246 6.46 8.21 -4.46
CA GLN A 246 7.65 8.89 -3.94
C GLN A 246 8.86 8.69 -4.86
N PHE A 247 9.06 7.48 -5.39
CA PHE A 247 10.14 7.21 -6.34
C PHE A 247 9.92 7.92 -7.68
N LEU A 248 8.70 7.94 -8.20
CA LEU A 248 8.36 8.71 -9.40
C LEU A 248 8.56 10.21 -9.16
N LEU A 249 8.11 10.73 -8.02
CA LEU A 249 8.29 12.13 -7.67
C LEU A 249 9.78 12.50 -7.55
N SER A 250 10.59 11.60 -7.00
CA SER A 250 12.05 11.78 -6.93
C SER A 250 12.71 11.78 -8.32
N LEU A 251 12.15 11.03 -9.29
CA LEU A 251 12.70 10.84 -10.62
C LEU A 251 12.31 11.94 -11.61
N ILE A 252 11.05 12.32 -11.64
CA ILE A 252 10.46 13.23 -12.63
C ILE A 252 9.82 14.49 -12.04
N GLY A 253 9.84 14.61 -10.71
CA GLY A 253 9.25 15.76 -10.02
C GLY A 253 10.10 17.03 -10.16
N ASP A 254 9.46 18.16 -10.44
CA ASP A 254 10.11 19.49 -10.48
C ASP A 254 10.36 19.97 -9.06
N ARG A 255 11.65 20.12 -8.71
CA ARG A 255 12.07 20.69 -7.44
C ARG A 255 11.99 22.21 -7.49
N ARG A 256 11.66 22.80 -6.35
CA ARG A 256 11.64 24.27 -6.18
C ARG A 256 13.02 24.86 -6.06
#